data_c910f36b59b25b3cf66cfa355fd366a2
#
_entry.id   c910f36b59b25b3cf66cfa355fd366a2
#
_cell.length_a   1.000
_cell.length_b   1.000
_cell.length_c   1.000
_cell.angle_alpha   90.00
_cell.angle_beta   90.00
_cell.angle_gamma   90.00
#
_symmetry.space_group_name_H-M   'P 1'
#
loop_
_entity.id
_entity.type
_entity.pdbx_description
1 polymer ?
#
loop_
_entity_poly.entity_id
_entity_poly.type
_entity_poly.pdbx_seq_one_letter_code
_entity_poly.pdbx_strand_id
1 'polypeptide(L)'
;MKIGFDKKRIINILFGVTAFILVVNLVVGKFLKNSDGKNKGEESSRVIESQFKSALSNLGIKEDWIKKQVGDNTPVRFSVKIPKDLPVVLIIQEMNYVFNLENVVIKSLENKIGGKTSLDFISGDELKLNAELNYDVNVKRKSVRVGFLVNRFDEDSETDSLLLDSPEYFAVVLIPSKSSVEFIKKIIDNRKEYVIYLDDTIDELEYKLSSAYSIPRLKNSIRSIVGTFPQSVFFLIDNKSDLYNSPVYTFIKEEFEKRRIRLIEKSTFKELADEEEKNIAEVFYDSLSKLQGGEDKIFIVSTEDFLSLKSRIARYRKLGYRFTNPSALLF
;
A
#
# COMPACT_ATOMS: atom_id res chain seq x y z
N MET A 1 35.15 -73.84 41.41
CA MET A 1 34.43 -74.12 40.14
C MET A 1 34.83 -73.09 39.12
N LYS A 2 35.79 -73.41 38.21
CA LYS A 2 36.25 -72.51 37.18
C LYS A 2 35.36 -72.72 35.96
N ILE A 3 34.49 -71.76 35.69
CA ILE A 3 33.67 -71.73 34.48
C ILE A 3 34.60 -71.32 33.31
N GLY A 4 35.08 -72.35 32.54
CA GLY A 4 35.85 -72.13 31.34
C GLY A 4 34.93 -71.59 30.25
N PHE A 5 34.94 -70.33 30.03
CA PHE A 5 34.23 -69.72 28.90
C PHE A 5 34.99 -70.09 27.60
N ASP A 6 34.32 -70.82 26.70
CA ASP A 6 34.83 -71.17 25.39
C ASP A 6 34.94 -69.91 24.52
N LYS A 7 36.17 -69.42 24.31
CA LYS A 7 36.48 -68.19 23.55
C LYS A 7 35.84 -68.17 22.16
N LYS A 8 35.72 -69.32 21.52
CA LYS A 8 35.09 -69.42 20.19
C LYS A 8 33.59 -69.16 20.23
N ARG A 9 32.88 -69.62 21.28
CA ARG A 9 31.44 -69.33 21.45
C ARG A 9 31.20 -67.87 21.68
N ILE A 10 32.03 -67.22 22.48
CA ILE A 10 31.87 -65.78 22.76
C ILE A 10 32.07 -64.94 21.48
N ILE A 11 33.08 -65.28 20.65
CA ILE A 11 33.34 -64.59 19.39
C ILE A 11 32.21 -64.79 18.40
N ASN A 12 31.60 -65.98 18.31
CA ASN A 12 30.47 -66.20 17.41
C ASN A 12 29.21 -65.47 17.84
N ILE A 13 28.96 -65.39 19.17
CA ILE A 13 27.82 -64.61 19.73
C ILE A 13 28.05 -63.13 19.46
N LEU A 14 29.27 -62.61 19.68
CA LEU A 14 29.58 -61.21 19.44
C LEU A 14 29.41 -60.83 17.93
N PHE A 15 29.86 -61.74 17.05
CA PHE A 15 29.71 -61.56 15.60
C PHE A 15 28.23 -61.56 15.17
N GLY A 16 27.42 -62.48 15.76
CA GLY A 16 25.97 -62.51 15.51
C GLY A 16 25.23 -61.25 16.00
N VAL A 17 25.60 -60.75 17.18
CA VAL A 17 25.04 -59.50 17.71
C VAL A 17 25.43 -58.27 16.83
N THR A 18 26.70 -58.23 16.42
CA THR A 18 27.15 -57.13 15.57
C THR A 18 26.50 -57.15 14.17
N ALA A 19 26.34 -58.31 13.56
CA ALA A 19 25.62 -58.49 12.30
C ALA A 19 24.12 -58.11 12.45
N PHE A 20 23.48 -58.50 13.56
CA PHE A 20 22.09 -58.13 13.85
C PHE A 20 21.92 -56.62 14.02
N ILE A 21 22.83 -55.94 14.74
CA ILE A 21 22.78 -54.47 14.92
C ILE A 21 22.99 -53.77 13.57
N LEU A 22 23.85 -54.28 12.69
CA LEU A 22 24.06 -53.72 11.36
C LEU A 22 22.82 -53.84 10.47
N VAL A 23 22.14 -55.00 10.49
CA VAL A 23 20.90 -55.21 9.75
C VAL A 23 19.78 -54.30 10.28
N VAL A 24 19.62 -54.21 11.63
CA VAL A 24 18.64 -53.30 12.26
C VAL A 24 18.94 -51.86 11.87
N ASN A 25 20.16 -51.41 11.91
CA ASN A 25 20.54 -50.03 11.50
C ASN A 25 20.24 -49.76 10.03
N LEU A 26 20.49 -50.71 9.13
CA LEU A 26 20.13 -50.59 7.70
C LEU A 26 18.64 -50.53 7.45
N VAL A 27 17.87 -51.36 8.19
CA VAL A 27 16.39 -51.36 8.08
C VAL A 27 15.79 -50.07 8.67
N VAL A 28 16.22 -49.65 9.85
CA VAL A 28 15.78 -48.44 10.52
C VAL A 28 16.20 -47.20 9.69
N GLY A 29 17.42 -47.17 9.15
CA GLY A 29 17.90 -46.10 8.27
C GLY A 29 17.09 -45.97 6.98
N LYS A 30 16.64 -47.09 6.38
CA LYS A 30 15.74 -47.07 5.23
C LYS A 30 14.32 -46.63 5.57
N PHE A 31 13.79 -47.04 6.71
CA PHE A 31 12.45 -46.63 7.17
C PHE A 31 12.38 -45.15 7.57
N LEU A 32 13.40 -44.66 8.28
CA LEU A 32 13.47 -43.21 8.66
C LEU A 32 13.68 -42.34 7.41
N LYS A 33 14.51 -42.75 6.46
CA LYS A 33 14.71 -42.00 5.22
C LYS A 33 13.48 -41.93 4.33
N ASN A 34 12.63 -42.95 4.34
CA ASN A 34 11.37 -42.96 3.59
C ASN A 34 10.21 -42.21 4.30
N SER A 35 10.17 -42.18 5.62
CA SER A 35 9.12 -41.46 6.34
C SER A 35 9.42 -39.95 6.46
N ASP A 36 10.67 -39.56 6.66
CA ASP A 36 11.08 -38.15 6.71
C ASP A 36 10.99 -37.45 5.35
N GLY A 37 11.23 -38.17 4.25
CA GLY A 37 11.16 -37.61 2.90
C GLY A 37 9.73 -37.26 2.45
N LYS A 38 8.74 -38.10 2.77
CA LYS A 38 7.35 -37.83 2.41
C LYS A 38 6.73 -36.72 3.25
N ASN A 39 6.92 -36.75 4.58
CA ASN A 39 6.39 -35.71 5.46
C ASN A 39 7.02 -34.34 5.22
N LYS A 40 8.34 -34.26 5.02
CA LYS A 40 9.01 -33.00 4.65
C LYS A 40 8.58 -32.46 3.29
N GLY A 41 8.32 -33.34 2.32
CA GLY A 41 7.88 -32.94 0.99
C GLY A 41 6.46 -32.35 0.97
N GLU A 42 5.53 -32.94 1.75
CA GLU A 42 4.16 -32.45 1.87
C GLU A 42 4.08 -31.18 2.71
N GLU A 43 4.84 -31.10 3.79
CA GLU A 43 4.91 -29.89 4.63
C GLU A 43 5.49 -28.71 3.85
N SER A 44 6.55 -28.90 3.10
CA SER A 44 7.13 -27.92 2.20
C SER A 44 6.12 -27.44 1.12
N SER A 45 5.36 -28.36 0.53
CA SER A 45 4.34 -28.00 -0.48
C SER A 45 3.18 -27.18 0.12
N ARG A 46 2.75 -27.47 1.35
CA ARG A 46 1.71 -26.69 2.05
C ARG A 46 2.18 -25.27 2.40
N VAL A 47 3.42 -25.14 2.84
CA VAL A 47 4.02 -23.82 3.13
C VAL A 47 4.09 -22.98 1.84
N ILE A 48 4.60 -23.57 0.74
CA ILE A 48 4.66 -22.90 -0.56
C ILE A 48 3.26 -22.49 -1.06
N GLU A 49 2.25 -23.37 -0.91
CA GLU A 49 0.87 -23.04 -1.26
C GLU A 49 0.32 -21.86 -0.45
N SER A 50 0.56 -21.86 0.86
CA SER A 50 0.12 -20.79 1.77
C SER A 50 0.76 -19.45 1.41
N GLN A 51 2.07 -19.44 1.18
CA GLN A 51 2.82 -18.25 0.79
C GLN A 51 2.42 -17.73 -0.59
N PHE A 52 2.17 -18.63 -1.56
CA PHE A 52 1.67 -18.29 -2.87
C PHE A 52 0.34 -17.54 -2.78
N LYS A 53 -0.63 -18.08 -2.00
CA LYS A 53 -1.92 -17.41 -1.79
C LYS A 53 -1.78 -16.08 -1.06
N SER A 54 -0.90 -16.01 -0.06
CA SER A 54 -0.61 -14.77 0.67
C SER A 54 -0.03 -13.70 -0.25
N ALA A 55 0.92 -14.04 -1.10
CA ALA A 55 1.50 -13.11 -2.08
C ALA A 55 0.45 -12.58 -3.07
N LEU A 56 -0.44 -13.43 -3.55
CA LEU A 56 -1.56 -13.02 -4.42
C LEU A 56 -2.54 -12.09 -3.67
N SER A 57 -2.86 -12.40 -2.42
CA SER A 57 -3.72 -11.57 -1.57
C SER A 57 -3.12 -10.18 -1.33
N ASN A 58 -1.80 -10.08 -1.14
CA ASN A 58 -1.08 -8.80 -1.01
C ASN A 58 -1.22 -7.89 -2.25
N LEU A 59 -1.54 -8.48 -3.39
CA LEU A 59 -1.78 -7.78 -4.66
C LEU A 59 -3.27 -7.55 -4.94
N GLY A 60 -4.15 -7.88 -4.00
CA GLY A 60 -5.59 -7.71 -4.13
C GLY A 60 -6.27 -8.74 -5.03
N ILE A 61 -5.62 -9.87 -5.28
CA ILE A 61 -6.22 -11.03 -5.95
C ILE A 61 -7.06 -11.78 -4.93
N LYS A 62 -8.35 -11.95 -5.21
CA LYS A 62 -9.30 -12.59 -4.31
C LYS A 62 -9.24 -14.12 -4.41
N GLU A 63 -9.63 -14.81 -3.35
CA GLU A 63 -9.61 -16.29 -3.31
C GLU A 63 -10.48 -16.93 -4.40
N ASP A 64 -11.62 -16.34 -4.73
CA ASP A 64 -12.54 -16.83 -5.77
C ASP A 64 -11.94 -16.73 -7.19
N TRP A 65 -10.85 -15.98 -7.38
CA TRP A 65 -10.10 -15.90 -8.63
C TRP A 65 -8.99 -16.96 -8.75
N ILE A 66 -8.75 -17.71 -7.66
CA ILE A 66 -7.72 -18.74 -7.56
C ILE A 66 -8.41 -20.10 -7.55
N LYS A 67 -8.21 -20.90 -8.60
CA LYS A 67 -8.75 -22.25 -8.69
C LYS A 67 -7.64 -23.27 -8.55
N LYS A 68 -7.71 -24.09 -7.51
CA LYS A 68 -6.84 -25.26 -7.34
C LYS A 68 -7.34 -26.37 -8.28
N GLN A 69 -6.45 -26.89 -9.11
CA GLN A 69 -6.74 -28.06 -9.92
C GLN A 69 -6.47 -29.31 -9.08
N VAL A 70 -7.50 -30.10 -8.88
CA VAL A 70 -7.40 -31.36 -8.12
C VAL A 70 -6.73 -32.41 -9.03
N GLY A 71 -5.56 -32.88 -8.62
CA GLY A 71 -4.88 -34.01 -9.22
C GLY A 71 -4.27 -34.84 -8.11
N ASP A 72 -4.25 -36.16 -8.24
CA ASP A 72 -3.79 -37.09 -7.22
C ASP A 72 -2.28 -37.05 -6.97
N ASN A 73 -1.54 -36.26 -7.73
CA ASN A 73 -0.09 -36.18 -7.66
C ASN A 73 0.46 -34.75 -7.54
N THR A 74 1.51 -34.57 -6.75
CA THR A 74 2.37 -33.38 -6.82
C THR A 74 2.93 -33.20 -8.24
N PRO A 75 3.04 -31.97 -8.80
CA PRO A 75 2.94 -30.67 -8.14
C PRO A 75 1.51 -30.17 -7.99
N VAL A 76 1.28 -29.32 -6.97
CA VAL A 76 0.02 -28.60 -6.81
C VAL A 76 -0.16 -27.62 -7.98
N ARG A 77 -1.33 -27.61 -8.61
CA ARG A 77 -1.61 -26.74 -9.76
C ARG A 77 -2.69 -25.70 -9.45
N PHE A 78 -2.45 -24.47 -9.85
CA PHE A 78 -3.40 -23.36 -9.74
C PHE A 78 -3.68 -22.73 -11.10
N SER A 79 -4.92 -22.31 -11.31
CA SER A 79 -5.30 -21.38 -12.35
C SER A 79 -5.75 -20.08 -11.68
N VAL A 80 -5.09 -18.97 -11.99
CA VAL A 80 -5.33 -17.67 -11.37
C VAL A 80 -5.84 -16.70 -12.43
N LYS A 81 -6.99 -16.10 -12.17
CA LYS A 81 -7.52 -14.99 -12.95
C LYS A 81 -6.90 -13.70 -12.45
N ILE A 82 -6.23 -12.96 -13.32
CA ILE A 82 -5.62 -11.68 -12.98
C ILE A 82 -6.34 -10.52 -13.66
N PRO A 83 -6.56 -9.41 -12.95
CA PRO A 83 -7.17 -8.21 -13.51
C PRO A 83 -6.21 -7.50 -14.46
N LYS A 84 -6.74 -6.80 -15.47
CA LYS A 84 -5.93 -6.09 -16.47
C LYS A 84 -5.03 -4.99 -15.91
N ASP A 85 -5.40 -4.42 -14.78
CA ASP A 85 -4.64 -3.35 -14.10
C ASP A 85 -3.47 -3.86 -13.26
N LEU A 86 -3.25 -5.19 -13.19
CA LEU A 86 -2.16 -5.82 -12.47
C LEU A 86 -1.18 -6.50 -13.45
N PRO A 87 -0.04 -5.86 -13.77
CA PRO A 87 0.98 -6.47 -14.62
C PRO A 87 1.57 -7.74 -13.99
N VAL A 88 1.78 -8.78 -14.80
CA VAL A 88 2.39 -10.04 -14.35
C VAL A 88 3.76 -9.83 -13.70
N VAL A 89 4.53 -8.85 -14.17
CA VAL A 89 5.83 -8.50 -13.60
C VAL A 89 5.73 -8.15 -12.10
N LEU A 90 4.68 -7.44 -11.68
CA LEU A 90 4.47 -7.12 -10.26
C LEU A 90 4.13 -8.37 -9.44
N ILE A 91 3.42 -9.34 -10.04
CA ILE A 91 3.14 -10.63 -9.40
C ILE A 91 4.45 -11.39 -9.20
N ILE A 92 5.29 -11.47 -10.22
CA ILE A 92 6.59 -12.14 -10.13
C ILE A 92 7.50 -11.46 -9.09
N GLN A 93 7.51 -10.13 -9.04
CA GLN A 93 8.27 -9.38 -8.03
C GLN A 93 7.79 -9.69 -6.60
N GLU A 94 6.49 -9.70 -6.37
CA GLU A 94 5.92 -10.04 -5.05
C GLU A 94 6.22 -11.49 -4.67
N MET A 95 6.12 -12.43 -5.62
CA MET A 95 6.47 -13.82 -5.40
C MET A 95 7.97 -13.96 -5.04
N ASN A 96 8.86 -13.33 -5.80
CA ASN A 96 10.29 -13.36 -5.49
C ASN A 96 10.59 -12.75 -4.11
N TYR A 97 9.89 -11.68 -3.72
CA TYR A 97 10.04 -11.08 -2.40
C TYR A 97 9.64 -12.05 -1.26
N VAL A 98 8.49 -12.72 -1.41
CA VAL A 98 7.96 -13.66 -0.40
C VAL A 98 8.82 -14.91 -0.30
N PHE A 99 9.31 -15.43 -1.43
CA PHE A 99 10.05 -16.70 -1.48
C PHE A 99 11.58 -16.56 -1.36
N ASN A 100 12.10 -15.33 -1.26
CA ASN A 100 13.56 -15.09 -1.23
C ASN A 100 14.29 -15.79 -0.07
N LEU A 101 13.60 -16.10 1.02
CA LEU A 101 14.18 -16.73 2.21
C LEU A 101 14.05 -18.27 2.23
N GLU A 102 13.38 -18.87 1.23
CA GLU A 102 12.93 -20.28 1.32
C GLU A 102 13.66 -21.25 0.36
N ASN A 103 14.74 -20.82 -0.27
CA ASN A 103 15.42 -21.61 -1.30
C ASN A 103 14.48 -22.16 -2.40
N VAL A 104 13.44 -21.38 -2.74
CA VAL A 104 12.51 -21.67 -3.82
C VAL A 104 12.91 -20.88 -5.06
N VAL A 105 13.15 -21.56 -6.15
CA VAL A 105 13.43 -20.94 -7.46
C VAL A 105 12.11 -20.81 -8.22
N ILE A 106 11.80 -19.59 -8.68
CA ILE A 106 10.61 -19.32 -9.48
C ILE A 106 11.03 -19.18 -10.94
N LYS A 107 10.51 -20.05 -11.80
CA LYS A 107 10.65 -19.93 -13.26
C LYS A 107 9.35 -19.42 -13.85
N SER A 108 9.44 -18.45 -14.74
CA SER A 108 8.28 -17.89 -15.44
C SER A 108 8.42 -18.11 -16.95
N LEU A 109 7.32 -18.49 -17.59
CA LEU A 109 7.23 -18.65 -19.04
C LEU A 109 5.95 -17.99 -19.54
N GLU A 110 6.08 -16.98 -20.38
CA GLU A 110 4.97 -16.36 -21.08
C GLU A 110 4.88 -16.92 -22.50
N ASN A 111 3.73 -17.52 -22.85
CA ASN A 111 3.56 -18.17 -24.16
C ASN A 111 3.51 -17.19 -25.33
N LYS A 112 2.97 -15.99 -25.10
CA LYS A 112 2.93 -14.85 -26.03
C LYS A 112 2.70 -13.58 -25.24
N ILE A 113 3.12 -12.45 -25.77
CA ILE A 113 2.98 -11.13 -25.13
C ILE A 113 1.51 -10.88 -24.75
N GLY A 114 1.27 -10.64 -23.45
CA GLY A 114 -0.06 -10.45 -22.87
C GLY A 114 -0.94 -11.72 -22.84
N GLY A 115 -0.34 -12.90 -23.04
CA GLY A 115 -1.00 -14.18 -22.97
C GLY A 115 -0.96 -14.83 -21.58
N LYS A 116 -1.11 -16.14 -21.58
CA LYS A 116 -0.96 -16.94 -20.36
C LYS A 116 0.49 -16.97 -19.92
N THR A 117 0.71 -16.77 -18.61
CA THR A 117 2.03 -16.93 -17.99
C THR A 117 1.99 -18.11 -17.02
N SER A 118 2.93 -19.04 -17.17
CA SER A 118 3.13 -20.16 -16.26
C SER A 118 4.23 -19.78 -15.26
N LEU A 119 4.00 -20.09 -14.00
CA LEU A 119 4.97 -19.94 -12.90
C LEU A 119 5.24 -21.31 -12.29
N ASP A 120 6.51 -21.74 -12.28
CA ASP A 120 6.96 -22.98 -11.67
C ASP A 120 7.75 -22.66 -10.41
N PHE A 121 7.34 -23.21 -9.27
CA PHE A 121 7.98 -23.07 -7.98
C PHE A 121 8.76 -24.36 -7.67
N ILE A 122 10.08 -24.27 -7.69
CA ILE A 122 11.00 -25.38 -7.56
C ILE A 122 11.74 -25.25 -6.23
N SER A 123 11.67 -26.28 -5.39
CA SER A 123 12.44 -26.36 -4.14
C SER A 123 13.36 -27.59 -4.22
N GLY A 124 14.66 -27.34 -4.12
CA GLY A 124 15.66 -28.35 -4.52
C GLY A 124 15.52 -28.66 -6.02
N ASP A 125 15.43 -29.93 -6.38
CA ASP A 125 15.25 -30.38 -7.78
C ASP A 125 13.78 -30.73 -8.10
N GLU A 126 12.85 -30.47 -7.18
CA GLU A 126 11.45 -30.88 -7.33
C GLU A 126 10.53 -29.69 -7.61
N LEU A 127 9.66 -29.83 -8.61
CA LEU A 127 8.57 -28.92 -8.88
C LEU A 127 7.48 -29.11 -7.80
N LYS A 128 7.28 -28.11 -6.94
CA LYS A 128 6.31 -28.16 -5.82
C LYS A 128 4.96 -27.55 -6.17
N LEU A 129 4.97 -26.47 -6.97
CA LEU A 129 3.76 -25.78 -7.38
C LEU A 129 3.91 -25.26 -8.81
N ASN A 130 2.84 -25.36 -9.60
CA ASN A 130 2.70 -24.71 -10.89
C ASN A 130 1.46 -23.81 -10.87
N ALA A 131 1.56 -22.58 -11.37
CA ALA A 131 0.45 -21.65 -11.46
C ALA A 131 0.35 -21.06 -12.87
N GLU A 132 -0.84 -21.15 -13.46
CA GLU A 132 -1.17 -20.44 -14.69
C GLU A 132 -1.88 -19.13 -14.38
N LEU A 133 -1.27 -18.02 -14.78
CA LEU A 133 -1.83 -16.67 -14.69
C LEU A 133 -2.54 -16.31 -15.99
N ASN A 134 -3.82 -15.96 -15.89
CA ASN A 134 -4.67 -15.63 -17.05
C ASN A 134 -5.34 -14.28 -16.84
N TYR A 135 -5.17 -13.32 -17.77
CA TYR A 135 -5.93 -12.08 -17.74
C TYR A 135 -7.43 -12.34 -17.94
N ASP A 136 -8.26 -11.81 -17.04
CA ASP A 136 -9.71 -11.89 -17.13
C ASP A 136 -10.31 -10.48 -16.98
N VAL A 137 -11.09 -10.05 -17.97
CA VAL A 137 -11.74 -8.73 -18.00
C VAL A 137 -12.87 -8.59 -16.98
N ASN A 138 -13.39 -9.70 -16.50
CA ASN A 138 -14.52 -9.73 -15.57
C ASN A 138 -14.06 -9.60 -14.11
N VAL A 139 -12.75 -9.76 -13.84
CA VAL A 139 -12.21 -9.57 -12.49
C VAL A 139 -11.61 -8.18 -12.38
N LYS A 140 -11.98 -7.47 -11.30
CA LYS A 140 -11.52 -6.10 -11.04
C LYS A 140 -11.12 -5.97 -9.58
N ARG A 141 -9.95 -5.40 -9.34
CA ARG A 141 -9.54 -4.99 -7.99
C ARG A 141 -10.36 -3.79 -7.54
N LYS A 142 -10.33 -3.50 -6.24
CA LYS A 142 -10.98 -2.31 -5.70
C LYS A 142 -10.25 -1.07 -6.23
N SER A 143 -10.83 -0.37 -7.21
CA SER A 143 -10.25 0.84 -7.78
C SER A 143 -10.85 2.07 -7.10
N VAL A 144 -10.27 2.48 -5.98
CA VAL A 144 -10.57 3.72 -5.27
C VAL A 144 -9.46 4.72 -5.58
N ARG A 145 -9.80 5.98 -5.89
CA ARG A 145 -8.83 7.05 -6.06
C ARG A 145 -8.75 7.88 -4.78
N VAL A 146 -7.54 8.13 -4.31
CA VAL A 146 -7.28 8.84 -3.05
C VAL A 146 -6.33 10.00 -3.29
N GLY A 147 -6.67 11.17 -2.79
CA GLY A 147 -5.83 12.36 -2.72
C GLY A 147 -5.58 12.79 -1.28
N PHE A 148 -4.52 13.55 -1.06
CA PHE A 148 -4.19 14.10 0.24
C PHE A 148 -3.97 15.61 0.18
N LEU A 149 -4.51 16.31 1.15
CA LEU A 149 -4.20 17.69 1.49
C LEU A 149 -3.34 17.64 2.75
N VAL A 150 -2.05 17.98 2.62
CA VAL A 150 -1.10 17.95 3.74
C VAL A 150 -1.01 19.33 4.35
N ASN A 151 -1.46 19.45 5.61
CA ASN A 151 -1.41 20.67 6.39
C ASN A 151 -0.24 20.68 7.38
N ARG A 152 -0.05 21.79 8.09
CA ARG A 152 1.05 22.00 9.07
C ARG A 152 2.42 21.76 8.45
N PHE A 153 2.58 22.16 7.21
CA PHE A 153 3.85 22.06 6.52
C PHE A 153 4.76 23.16 7.01
N ASP A 154 5.95 22.78 7.47
CA ASP A 154 6.99 23.70 7.93
C ASP A 154 8.10 23.76 6.88
N GLU A 155 8.26 24.92 6.24
CA GLU A 155 9.23 25.14 5.17
C GLU A 155 10.70 25.07 5.63
N ASP A 156 10.95 25.28 6.92
CA ASP A 156 12.27 25.21 7.56
C ASP A 156 12.59 23.78 8.05
N SER A 157 11.62 22.88 8.04
CA SER A 157 11.80 21.48 8.43
C SER A 157 12.50 20.69 7.33
N GLU A 158 13.64 20.05 7.68
CA GLU A 158 14.33 19.12 6.78
C GLU A 158 13.42 17.95 6.38
N THR A 159 12.62 17.44 7.31
CA THR A 159 11.68 16.34 7.10
C THR A 159 10.62 16.71 6.07
N ASP A 160 10.09 17.92 6.12
CA ASP A 160 9.06 18.39 5.19
C ASP A 160 9.66 18.68 3.81
N SER A 161 10.89 19.18 3.76
CA SER A 161 11.63 19.29 2.50
C SER A 161 11.84 17.93 1.83
N LEU A 162 12.23 16.89 2.57
CA LEU A 162 12.34 15.51 2.07
C LEU A 162 10.99 14.94 1.62
N LEU A 163 9.89 15.40 2.23
CA LEU A 163 8.56 15.00 1.78
C LEU A 163 8.20 15.61 0.44
N LEU A 164 8.57 16.85 0.17
CA LEU A 164 8.39 17.46 -1.16
C LEU A 164 9.13 16.69 -2.26
N ASP A 165 10.36 16.24 -1.99
CA ASP A 165 11.16 15.47 -2.93
C ASP A 165 10.65 14.02 -3.14
N SER A 166 9.71 13.57 -2.30
CA SER A 166 9.19 12.20 -2.38
C SER A 166 8.32 11.98 -3.63
N PRO A 167 8.19 10.74 -4.14
CA PRO A 167 7.33 10.45 -5.30
C PRO A 167 5.83 10.46 -4.97
N GLU A 168 5.45 10.74 -3.74
CA GLU A 168 4.05 10.70 -3.30
C GLU A 168 3.25 11.89 -3.86
N TYR A 169 1.97 11.65 -4.18
CA TYR A 169 1.05 12.67 -4.69
C TYR A 169 0.28 13.31 -3.53
N PHE A 170 0.34 14.63 -3.41
CA PHE A 170 -0.43 15.41 -2.45
C PHE A 170 -0.47 16.89 -2.85
N ALA A 171 -1.36 17.65 -2.23
CA ALA A 171 -1.33 19.10 -2.27
C ALA A 171 -0.96 19.66 -0.89
N VAL A 172 -0.08 20.66 -0.85
CA VAL A 172 0.28 21.36 0.38
C VAL A 172 -0.80 22.38 0.72
N VAL A 173 -1.26 22.41 1.95
CA VAL A 173 -2.21 23.42 2.46
C VAL A 173 -1.44 24.60 3.01
N LEU A 174 -1.59 25.77 2.41
CA LEU A 174 -0.89 27.00 2.78
C LEU A 174 -1.84 28.06 3.29
N ILE A 175 -1.45 28.77 4.33
CA ILE A 175 -2.09 30.02 4.76
C ILE A 175 -1.46 31.17 3.94
N PRO A 176 -2.27 32.10 3.38
CA PRO A 176 -1.72 33.21 2.61
C PRO A 176 -0.77 34.06 3.42
N SER A 177 0.49 34.11 2.99
CA SER A 177 1.56 34.91 3.58
C SER A 177 2.64 35.24 2.54
N LYS A 178 3.55 36.15 2.83
CA LYS A 178 4.71 36.42 1.97
C LYS A 178 5.66 35.22 1.92
N SER A 179 5.87 34.54 3.03
CA SER A 179 6.69 33.32 3.07
C SER A 179 6.06 32.24 2.19
N SER A 180 4.75 32.06 2.22
CA SER A 180 4.06 31.10 1.36
C SER A 180 4.29 31.37 -0.13
N VAL A 181 4.43 32.62 -0.55
CA VAL A 181 4.73 32.98 -1.96
C VAL A 181 6.11 32.46 -2.37
N GLU A 182 7.11 32.59 -1.50
CA GLU A 182 8.45 32.08 -1.77
C GLU A 182 8.47 30.55 -1.78
N PHE A 183 7.73 29.93 -0.88
CA PHE A 183 7.64 28.49 -0.74
C PHE A 183 6.92 27.79 -1.90
N ILE A 184 5.92 28.44 -2.51
CA ILE A 184 5.18 27.90 -3.67
C ILE A 184 6.13 27.49 -4.80
N LYS A 185 7.20 28.23 -5.04
CA LYS A 185 8.16 27.86 -6.08
C LYS A 185 8.77 26.48 -5.80
N LYS A 186 9.17 26.19 -4.55
CA LYS A 186 9.70 24.88 -4.17
C LYS A 186 8.64 23.78 -4.39
N ILE A 187 7.37 24.05 -4.04
CA ILE A 187 6.26 23.09 -4.23
C ILE A 187 6.09 22.74 -5.71
N ILE A 188 6.05 23.74 -6.58
CA ILE A 188 5.85 23.57 -8.02
C ILE A 188 7.06 22.87 -8.67
N ASP A 189 8.29 23.27 -8.30
CA ASP A 189 9.53 22.68 -8.82
C ASP A 189 9.58 21.16 -8.49
N ASN A 190 9.00 20.76 -7.36
CA ASN A 190 8.84 19.36 -6.93
C ASN A 190 7.58 18.69 -7.48
N ARG A 191 6.88 19.33 -8.44
CA ARG A 191 5.66 18.80 -9.08
C ARG A 191 4.54 18.46 -8.09
N LYS A 192 4.48 19.19 -6.97
CA LYS A 192 3.38 19.11 -6.01
C LYS A 192 2.36 20.18 -6.31
N GLU A 193 1.13 19.94 -5.84
CA GLU A 193 0.05 20.90 -5.87
C GLU A 193 0.00 21.69 -4.55
N TYR A 194 -0.70 22.81 -4.55
CA TYR A 194 -1.05 23.52 -3.33
C TYR A 194 -2.47 24.02 -3.34
N VAL A 195 -3.02 24.20 -2.17
CA VAL A 195 -4.32 24.83 -1.90
C VAL A 195 -4.13 25.94 -0.89
N ILE A 196 -4.91 26.99 -0.99
CA ILE A 196 -4.86 28.12 -0.06
C ILE A 196 -5.96 27.98 0.96
N TYR A 197 -5.60 28.00 2.23
CA TYR A 197 -6.53 27.90 3.35
C TYR A 197 -6.84 29.27 3.92
N LEU A 198 -8.12 29.57 3.97
CA LEU A 198 -8.68 30.84 4.44
C LEU A 198 -9.33 30.63 5.80
N ASP A 199 -8.78 31.26 6.82
CA ASP A 199 -9.29 31.26 8.17
C ASP A 199 -9.04 32.61 8.86
N ASP A 200 -9.34 32.65 10.15
CA ASP A 200 -9.20 33.87 10.97
C ASP A 200 -7.74 34.16 11.38
N THR A 201 -6.81 33.21 11.15
CA THR A 201 -5.38 33.31 11.55
C THR A 201 -4.54 34.09 10.55
N ILE A 202 -5.11 34.51 9.41
CA ILE A 202 -4.37 35.30 8.42
C ILE A 202 -4.05 36.67 9.01
N ASP A 203 -2.76 36.91 9.28
CA ASP A 203 -2.29 38.15 9.90
C ASP A 203 -1.92 39.24 8.91
N GLU A 204 -1.49 38.87 7.70
CA GLU A 204 -1.09 39.83 6.68
C GLU A 204 -2.29 40.61 6.16
N LEU A 205 -2.28 41.91 6.37
CA LEU A 205 -3.38 42.84 6.05
C LEU A 205 -3.82 42.79 4.58
N GLU A 206 -2.90 42.45 3.68
CA GLU A 206 -3.15 42.32 2.25
C GLU A 206 -4.05 41.13 1.93
N TYR A 207 -3.90 40.03 2.66
CA TYR A 207 -4.64 38.79 2.45
C TYR A 207 -5.75 38.58 3.48
N LYS A 208 -5.77 39.35 4.54
CA LYS A 208 -6.75 39.19 5.62
C LYS A 208 -8.17 39.41 5.12
N LEU A 209 -9.03 38.46 5.44
CA LEU A 209 -10.49 38.59 5.30
C LEU A 209 -11.10 38.69 6.70
N SER A 210 -11.93 39.67 6.93
CA SER A 210 -12.58 39.88 8.23
C SER A 210 -14.01 40.37 8.06
N SER A 211 -14.89 39.91 8.93
CA SER A 211 -16.28 40.36 9.00
C SER A 211 -16.45 41.85 9.28
N ALA A 212 -15.42 42.45 9.88
CA ALA A 212 -15.40 43.91 10.17
C ALA A 212 -14.97 44.75 8.95
N TYR A 213 -14.56 44.16 7.85
CA TYR A 213 -14.07 44.90 6.68
C TYR A 213 -15.22 45.36 5.80
N SER A 214 -15.04 46.57 5.24
CA SER A 214 -15.97 47.06 4.21
C SER A 214 -15.88 46.21 2.92
N ILE A 215 -16.95 46.17 2.15
CA ILE A 215 -17.05 45.44 0.88
C ILE A 215 -15.89 45.79 -0.08
N PRO A 216 -15.53 47.10 -0.31
CA PRO A 216 -14.39 47.45 -1.14
C PRO A 216 -13.08 46.85 -0.64
N ARG A 217 -12.85 46.81 0.69
CA ARG A 217 -11.67 46.24 1.28
C ARG A 217 -11.63 44.71 1.07
N LEU A 218 -12.72 44.00 1.36
CA LEU A 218 -12.84 42.55 1.12
C LEU A 218 -12.55 42.23 -0.36
N LYS A 219 -13.10 43.00 -1.28
CA LYS A 219 -12.87 42.82 -2.72
C LYS A 219 -11.42 43.00 -3.10
N ASN A 220 -10.69 43.95 -2.50
CA ASN A 220 -9.26 44.13 -2.71
C ASN A 220 -8.46 42.97 -2.14
N SER A 221 -8.72 42.54 -0.89
CA SER A 221 -8.04 41.38 -0.30
C SER A 221 -8.26 40.10 -1.13
N ILE A 222 -9.47 39.85 -1.60
CA ILE A 222 -9.75 38.69 -2.47
C ILE A 222 -8.97 38.82 -3.79
N ARG A 223 -8.87 40.02 -4.38
CA ARG A 223 -8.08 40.26 -5.60
C ARG A 223 -6.60 39.97 -5.35
N SER A 224 -6.04 40.43 -4.23
CA SER A 224 -4.66 40.18 -3.84
C SER A 224 -4.41 38.68 -3.66
N ILE A 225 -5.25 37.99 -2.90
CA ILE A 225 -5.14 36.54 -2.67
C ILE A 225 -5.14 35.80 -4.03
N VAL A 226 -6.14 36.02 -4.85
CA VAL A 226 -6.28 35.33 -6.14
C VAL A 226 -5.14 35.68 -7.10
N GLY A 227 -4.70 36.94 -7.11
CA GLY A 227 -3.60 37.38 -7.96
C GLY A 227 -2.24 36.84 -7.54
N THR A 228 -2.05 36.64 -6.23
CA THR A 228 -0.80 36.13 -5.68
C THR A 228 -0.70 34.59 -5.78
N PHE A 229 -1.82 33.87 -5.71
CA PHE A 229 -1.88 32.41 -5.69
C PHE A 229 -2.63 31.82 -6.91
N PRO A 230 -2.26 32.15 -8.16
CA PRO A 230 -3.04 31.83 -9.37
C PRO A 230 -3.06 30.34 -9.72
N GLN A 231 -2.12 29.55 -9.21
CA GLN A 231 -2.03 28.11 -9.47
C GLN A 231 -2.57 27.25 -8.33
N SER A 232 -3.23 27.88 -7.33
CA SER A 232 -3.95 27.11 -6.32
C SER A 232 -5.00 26.23 -6.96
N VAL A 233 -5.01 24.93 -6.62
CA VAL A 233 -6.00 23.98 -7.16
C VAL A 233 -7.41 24.42 -6.82
N PHE A 234 -7.61 24.87 -5.58
CA PHE A 234 -8.82 25.50 -5.06
C PHE A 234 -8.47 26.27 -3.78
N PHE A 235 -9.44 27.01 -3.27
CA PHE A 235 -9.33 27.69 -1.99
C PHE A 235 -10.17 26.92 -0.97
N LEU A 236 -9.63 26.75 0.22
CA LEU A 236 -10.25 26.03 1.31
C LEU A 236 -10.66 27.04 2.38
N ILE A 237 -11.89 26.94 2.88
CA ILE A 237 -12.35 27.78 3.99
C ILE A 237 -12.68 26.95 5.21
N ASP A 238 -12.26 27.42 6.39
CA ASP A 238 -12.69 26.80 7.64
C ASP A 238 -14.15 27.14 7.94
N ASN A 239 -14.99 26.12 7.85
CA ASN A 239 -16.41 26.26 8.19
C ASN A 239 -16.70 26.50 9.69
N LYS A 240 -15.65 26.47 10.53
CA LYS A 240 -15.73 26.86 11.96
C LYS A 240 -15.23 28.28 12.23
N SER A 241 -14.64 28.96 11.23
CA SER A 241 -14.10 30.30 11.37
C SER A 241 -15.21 31.35 11.58
N ASP A 242 -14.88 32.46 12.25
CA ASP A 242 -15.76 33.62 12.38
C ASP A 242 -16.09 34.22 11.00
N LEU A 243 -15.14 34.15 10.08
CA LEU A 243 -15.32 34.59 8.69
C LEU A 243 -16.45 33.83 8.00
N TYR A 244 -16.43 32.49 8.07
CA TYR A 244 -17.47 31.65 7.47
C TYR A 244 -18.85 31.88 8.05
N ASN A 245 -18.94 32.07 9.38
CA ASN A 245 -20.17 32.30 10.10
C ASN A 245 -20.67 33.76 10.03
N SER A 246 -19.99 34.63 9.29
CA SER A 246 -20.29 36.03 9.19
C SER A 246 -21.23 36.36 8.02
N PRO A 247 -21.98 37.49 8.09
CA PRO A 247 -22.82 37.93 6.98
C PRO A 247 -22.05 38.23 5.69
N VAL A 248 -20.75 38.51 5.76
CA VAL A 248 -19.91 38.81 4.59
C VAL A 248 -19.46 37.54 3.81
N TYR A 249 -19.66 36.37 4.37
CA TYR A 249 -19.22 35.10 3.71
C TYR A 249 -19.93 34.91 2.36
N THR A 250 -21.22 35.18 2.27
CA THR A 250 -21.95 35.09 1.00
C THR A 250 -21.32 35.96 -0.08
N PHE A 251 -20.94 37.18 0.26
CA PHE A 251 -20.24 38.09 -0.67
C PHE A 251 -18.88 37.52 -1.08
N ILE A 252 -18.13 37.00 -0.13
CA ILE A 252 -16.82 36.38 -0.42
C ILE A 252 -16.97 35.21 -1.40
N LYS A 253 -17.90 34.30 -1.13
CA LYS A 253 -18.20 33.15 -1.98
C LYS A 253 -18.56 33.59 -3.41
N GLU A 254 -19.47 34.56 -3.57
CA GLU A 254 -19.82 35.11 -4.88
C GLU A 254 -18.63 35.73 -5.60
N GLU A 255 -17.72 36.42 -4.90
CA GLU A 255 -16.55 37.03 -5.52
C GLU A 255 -15.53 35.97 -6.01
N PHE A 256 -15.39 34.82 -5.36
CA PHE A 256 -14.62 33.68 -5.85
C PHE A 256 -15.29 33.04 -7.06
N GLU A 257 -16.61 32.81 -7.01
CA GLU A 257 -17.40 32.24 -8.10
C GLU A 257 -17.35 33.12 -9.37
N LYS A 258 -17.47 34.45 -9.26
CA LYS A 258 -17.32 35.40 -10.36
C LYS A 258 -15.99 35.28 -11.07
N ARG A 259 -14.95 34.84 -10.37
CA ARG A 259 -13.60 34.60 -10.91
C ARG A 259 -13.40 33.15 -11.38
N ARG A 260 -14.44 32.32 -11.32
CA ARG A 260 -14.42 30.91 -11.64
C ARG A 260 -13.41 30.11 -10.77
N ILE A 261 -13.25 30.55 -9.53
CA ILE A 261 -12.37 29.93 -8.55
C ILE A 261 -13.24 29.17 -7.56
N ARG A 262 -12.85 27.94 -7.28
CA ARG A 262 -13.57 27.11 -6.32
C ARG A 262 -13.17 27.47 -4.90
N LEU A 263 -14.14 27.83 -4.09
CA LEU A 263 -14.02 27.95 -2.64
C LEU A 263 -14.75 26.75 -2.02
N ILE A 264 -14.01 25.86 -1.38
CA ILE A 264 -14.51 24.59 -0.84
C ILE A 264 -14.44 24.65 0.69
N GLU A 265 -15.46 24.15 1.34
CA GLU A 265 -15.50 24.07 2.80
C GLU A 265 -14.59 22.92 3.30
N LYS A 266 -13.80 23.17 4.35
CA LYS A 266 -12.92 22.17 4.96
C LYS A 266 -13.67 20.90 5.37
N SER A 267 -14.91 21.05 5.85
CA SER A 267 -15.79 19.94 6.25
C SER A 267 -16.13 18.96 5.10
N THR A 268 -15.94 19.35 3.84
CA THR A 268 -16.08 18.45 2.68
C THR A 268 -15.09 17.31 2.70
N PHE A 269 -13.94 17.53 3.30
CA PHE A 269 -12.86 16.57 3.37
C PHE A 269 -12.76 15.96 4.78
N LYS A 270 -12.52 14.64 4.84
CA LYS A 270 -12.27 13.99 6.12
C LYS A 270 -10.86 14.31 6.59
N GLU A 271 -10.74 14.85 7.78
CA GLU A 271 -9.46 14.99 8.48
C GLU A 271 -9.06 13.64 9.08
N LEU A 272 -7.80 13.22 8.83
CA LEU A 272 -7.19 12.06 9.43
C LEU A 272 -6.29 12.53 10.56
N ALA A 273 -6.56 12.07 11.75
CA ALA A 273 -5.76 12.29 12.95
C ALA A 273 -5.95 11.10 13.88
N ASP A 274 -5.10 10.97 14.87
CA ASP A 274 -5.31 10.00 15.95
C ASP A 274 -6.65 10.28 16.65
N GLU A 275 -7.42 9.24 16.90
CA GLU A 275 -8.65 9.27 17.70
C GLU A 275 -8.33 8.65 19.09
N GLU A 276 -9.17 8.89 20.10
CA GLU A 276 -8.91 8.46 21.48
C GLU A 276 -8.55 6.97 21.61
N GLU A 277 -9.13 6.11 20.76
CA GLU A 277 -8.93 4.66 20.79
C GLU A 277 -8.21 4.10 19.56
N LYS A 278 -7.85 4.94 18.57
CA LYS A 278 -7.30 4.51 17.28
C LYS A 278 -6.14 5.38 16.83
N ASN A 279 -5.07 4.73 16.44
CA ASN A 279 -3.98 5.43 15.77
C ASN A 279 -4.34 5.79 14.32
N ILE A 280 -3.59 6.71 13.73
CA ILE A 280 -3.82 7.22 12.37
C ILE A 280 -3.92 6.10 11.30
N ALA A 281 -3.16 5.01 11.45
CA ALA A 281 -3.20 3.91 10.51
C ALA A 281 -4.52 3.14 10.55
N GLU A 282 -5.13 3.02 11.72
CA GLU A 282 -6.45 2.38 11.94
C GLU A 282 -7.56 3.31 11.42
N VAL A 283 -7.49 4.62 11.71
CA VAL A 283 -8.44 5.62 11.19
C VAL A 283 -8.41 5.63 9.66
N PHE A 284 -7.23 5.55 9.07
CA PHE A 284 -7.06 5.48 7.62
C PHE A 284 -7.63 4.18 7.04
N TYR A 285 -7.34 3.03 7.67
CA TYR A 285 -7.91 1.74 7.27
C TYR A 285 -9.44 1.77 7.29
N ASP A 286 -10.04 2.21 8.39
CA ASP A 286 -11.50 2.30 8.55
C ASP A 286 -12.12 3.22 7.49
N SER A 287 -11.44 4.31 7.16
CA SER A 287 -11.89 5.24 6.15
C SER A 287 -11.86 4.64 4.75
N LEU A 288 -10.79 3.91 4.40
CA LEU A 288 -10.66 3.26 3.10
C LEU A 288 -11.56 2.02 2.96
N SER A 289 -11.79 1.28 4.05
CA SER A 289 -12.59 0.06 4.05
C SER A 289 -14.05 0.32 3.66
N LYS A 290 -14.57 1.49 4.05
CA LYS A 290 -15.95 1.94 3.77
C LYS A 290 -16.16 2.38 2.33
N LEU A 291 -15.10 2.71 1.58
CA LEU A 291 -15.21 3.18 0.22
C LEU A 291 -15.54 2.02 -0.73
N GLN A 292 -16.35 2.29 -1.73
CA GLN A 292 -16.68 1.34 -2.79
C GLN A 292 -15.77 1.54 -4.01
N GLY A 293 -15.67 0.53 -4.87
CA GLY A 293 -14.89 0.66 -6.10
C GLY A 293 -15.43 1.76 -7.01
N GLY A 294 -14.55 2.63 -7.49
CA GLY A 294 -14.89 3.80 -8.32
C GLY A 294 -15.13 5.09 -7.54
N GLU A 295 -15.11 5.06 -6.21
CA GLU A 295 -15.21 6.27 -5.40
C GLU A 295 -13.88 7.03 -5.34
N ASP A 296 -14.02 8.36 -5.27
CA ASP A 296 -12.93 9.30 -5.07
C ASP A 296 -12.97 9.86 -3.66
N LYS A 297 -11.82 9.94 -3.01
CA LYS A 297 -11.75 10.49 -1.66
C LYS A 297 -10.51 11.36 -1.49
N ILE A 298 -10.70 12.52 -0.90
CA ILE A 298 -9.60 13.40 -0.47
C ILE A 298 -9.61 13.45 1.05
N PHE A 299 -8.43 13.31 1.65
CA PHE A 299 -8.20 13.42 3.08
C PHE A 299 -7.36 14.65 3.40
N ILE A 300 -7.61 15.28 4.54
CA ILE A 300 -6.70 16.26 5.15
C ILE A 300 -5.88 15.52 6.19
N VAL A 301 -4.57 15.75 6.22
CA VAL A 301 -3.65 15.06 7.13
C VAL A 301 -2.48 15.97 7.47
N SER A 302 -1.95 15.89 8.70
CA SER A 302 -0.71 16.61 9.06
C SER A 302 0.52 16.00 8.34
N THR A 303 1.60 16.76 8.23
CA THR A 303 2.86 16.25 7.66
C THR A 303 3.36 15.01 8.40
N GLU A 304 3.36 15.03 9.73
CA GLU A 304 3.81 13.93 10.57
C GLU A 304 2.97 12.66 10.34
N ASP A 305 1.64 12.82 10.34
CA ASP A 305 0.71 11.73 10.11
C ASP A 305 0.83 11.16 8.68
N PHE A 306 1.00 12.02 7.68
CA PHE A 306 1.21 11.58 6.31
C PHE A 306 2.49 10.73 6.17
N LEU A 307 3.58 11.15 6.83
CA LEU A 307 4.84 10.40 6.86
C LEU A 307 4.65 9.01 7.49
N SER A 308 3.90 8.93 8.59
CA SER A 308 3.58 7.67 9.25
C SER A 308 2.76 6.72 8.37
N LEU A 309 1.95 7.26 7.47
CA LEU A 309 1.12 6.50 6.53
C LEU A 309 1.86 6.00 5.28
N LYS A 310 3.10 6.43 4.98
CA LYS A 310 3.80 6.07 3.72
C LYS A 310 3.86 4.57 3.47
N SER A 311 4.18 3.76 4.47
CA SER A 311 4.21 2.30 4.34
C SER A 311 2.83 1.71 4.04
N ARG A 312 1.78 2.28 4.62
CA ARG A 312 0.38 1.87 4.38
C ARG A 312 -0.07 2.26 2.99
N ILE A 313 0.25 3.47 2.55
CA ILE A 313 -0.01 3.95 1.18
C ILE A 313 0.62 2.99 0.16
N ALA A 314 1.88 2.61 0.34
CA ALA A 314 2.56 1.64 -0.52
C ALA A 314 1.84 0.28 -0.55
N ARG A 315 1.37 -0.21 0.60
CA ARG A 315 0.58 -1.45 0.68
C ARG A 315 -0.76 -1.33 -0.05
N TYR A 316 -1.51 -0.25 0.16
CA TYR A 316 -2.80 -0.06 -0.52
C TYR A 316 -2.65 0.10 -2.04
N ARG A 317 -1.53 0.71 -2.49
CA ARG A 317 -1.21 0.78 -3.92
C ARG A 317 -1.06 -0.62 -4.53
N LYS A 318 -0.41 -1.55 -3.81
CA LYS A 318 -0.35 -2.95 -4.24
C LYS A 318 -1.74 -3.59 -4.33
N LEU A 319 -2.66 -3.28 -3.43
CA LEU A 319 -4.05 -3.77 -3.42
C LEU A 319 -4.93 -3.19 -4.54
N GLY A 320 -4.46 -2.19 -5.29
CA GLY A 320 -5.17 -1.59 -6.42
C GLY A 320 -5.76 -0.20 -6.17
N TYR A 321 -5.54 0.38 -4.98
CA TYR A 321 -5.88 1.78 -4.73
C TYR A 321 -4.95 2.70 -5.53
N ARG A 322 -5.51 3.79 -6.05
CA ARG A 322 -4.77 4.78 -6.84
C ARG A 322 -4.61 6.05 -6.02
N PHE A 323 -3.38 6.37 -5.68
CA PHE A 323 -3.05 7.64 -5.04
C PHE A 323 -2.65 8.65 -6.12
N THR A 324 -3.31 9.80 -6.12
CA THR A 324 -3.17 10.80 -7.19
C THR A 324 -3.27 12.22 -6.63
N ASN A 325 -2.94 13.18 -7.44
CA ASN A 325 -3.11 14.59 -7.11
C ASN A 325 -4.58 14.93 -6.83
N PRO A 326 -4.86 15.76 -5.81
CA PRO A 326 -6.22 16.23 -5.50
C PRO A 326 -6.95 16.87 -6.68
N SER A 327 -6.25 17.59 -7.55
CA SER A 327 -6.85 18.16 -8.76
C SER A 327 -7.53 17.10 -9.64
N ALA A 328 -6.91 15.93 -9.80
CA ALA A 328 -7.45 14.85 -10.62
C ALA A 328 -8.72 14.19 -10.06
N LEU A 329 -9.11 14.53 -8.82
CA LEU A 329 -10.31 13.99 -8.15
C LEU A 329 -11.47 14.99 -8.12
N LEU A 330 -11.19 16.25 -8.46
CA LEU A 330 -12.19 17.34 -8.37
C LEU A 330 -12.61 17.88 -9.75
N PHE A 331 -11.88 17.48 -10.80
CA PHE A 331 -12.10 17.98 -12.16
C PHE A 331 -12.29 16.85 -13.22
#